data_2dfce25b6fa010711fc2cefc6808bb87
#
_entry.id   2dfce25b6fa010711fc2cefc6808bb87
#
_cell.length_a   1.000
_cell.length_b   1.000
_cell.length_c   1.000
_cell.angle_alpha   90.00
_cell.angle_beta   90.00
_cell.angle_gamma   90.00
#
_symmetry.space_group_name_H-M   'P 1'
#
loop_
_entity.id
_entity.type
_entity.pdbx_description
1 polymer ?
#
loop_
_entity_poly.entity_id
_entity_poly.type
_entity_poly.pdbx_seq_one_letter_code
_entity_poly.pdbx_strand_id
1 'polypeptide(L)'
;ETNLKFLRGKHSISQAELAESLGIPRTTLSAYERGFVEPNIELMLKMAKYFNVSLDDLIAYNLEHQNPEHKGGDNLKVLAISVDPWQNSNIELVDTKAEAGYLDSMSDPEYIKDLPKIYFPKLPQGTYRGFEIRGDSMLPVEPGSIIISSYVEKLADIRDGRTYVVVSKSEGVVYKRVKNQPKEKSLLLISDNEAYNPYTMHYSEIAEVWQYYAHLSFSDTKHTFNAMLE
;
A
#
# COMPACT_ATOMS: atom_id res chain seq x y z
N GLU A 1 -9.59 -21.47 -19.93
CA GLU A 1 -9.18 -22.33 -18.80
C GLU A 1 -9.43 -21.60 -17.49
N THR A 2 -9.77 -22.31 -16.41
CA THR A 2 -9.91 -21.64 -15.11
C THR A 2 -8.53 -21.34 -14.53
N ASN A 3 -8.38 -20.25 -13.79
CA ASN A 3 -7.14 -19.89 -13.12
C ASN A 3 -6.60 -21.00 -12.22
N LEU A 4 -7.50 -21.77 -11.61
CA LEU A 4 -7.14 -22.90 -10.76
C LEU A 4 -6.37 -23.98 -11.53
N LYS A 5 -6.83 -24.34 -12.74
CA LYS A 5 -6.15 -25.31 -13.60
C LYS A 5 -4.81 -24.78 -14.08
N PHE A 6 -4.75 -23.51 -14.47
CA PHE A 6 -3.52 -22.83 -14.87
C PHE A 6 -2.48 -22.82 -13.73
N LEU A 7 -2.87 -22.39 -12.52
CA LEU A 7 -1.99 -22.36 -11.35
C LEU A 7 -1.46 -23.75 -10.99
N ARG A 8 -2.34 -24.76 -11.00
CA ARG A 8 -1.91 -26.14 -10.75
C ARG A 8 -0.88 -26.59 -11.79
N GLY A 9 -1.12 -26.33 -13.06
CA GLY A 9 -0.17 -26.65 -14.14
C GLY A 9 1.17 -25.93 -13.96
N LYS A 10 1.15 -24.66 -13.62
CA LYS A 10 2.35 -23.85 -13.35
C LYS A 10 3.20 -24.40 -12.21
N HIS A 11 2.57 -24.95 -11.19
CA HIS A 11 3.24 -25.59 -10.06
C HIS A 11 3.57 -27.06 -10.29
N SER A 12 3.24 -27.63 -11.47
CA SER A 12 3.50 -29.03 -11.84
C SER A 12 2.91 -30.05 -10.86
N ILE A 13 1.75 -29.73 -10.25
CA ILE A 13 1.05 -30.60 -9.30
C ILE A 13 -0.10 -31.35 -10.00
N SER A 14 -0.33 -32.62 -9.62
CA SER A 14 -1.47 -33.38 -10.13
C SER A 14 -2.80 -32.94 -9.47
N GLN A 15 -3.93 -33.25 -10.12
CA GLN A 15 -5.25 -33.03 -9.50
C GLN A 15 -5.43 -33.82 -8.19
N ALA A 16 -4.79 -34.96 -8.05
CA ALA A 16 -4.89 -35.79 -6.83
C ALA A 16 -4.17 -35.10 -5.66
N GLU A 17 -2.94 -34.63 -5.87
CA GLU A 17 -2.12 -33.96 -4.86
C GLU A 17 -2.76 -32.63 -4.41
N LEU A 18 -3.27 -31.84 -5.36
CA LEU A 18 -3.95 -30.59 -5.01
C LEU A 18 -5.25 -30.85 -4.24
N ALA A 19 -6.05 -31.84 -4.64
CA ALA A 19 -7.29 -32.20 -3.96
C ALA A 19 -7.02 -32.67 -2.54
N GLU A 20 -6.00 -33.47 -2.32
CA GLU A 20 -5.54 -33.91 -1.00
C GLU A 20 -5.11 -32.74 -0.13
N SER A 21 -4.30 -31.82 -0.66
CA SER A 21 -3.84 -30.64 0.04
C SER A 21 -4.97 -29.69 0.46
N LEU A 22 -6.03 -29.63 -0.35
CA LEU A 22 -7.22 -28.82 -0.07
C LEU A 22 -8.27 -29.54 0.80
N GLY A 23 -8.10 -30.84 1.04
CA GLY A 23 -9.05 -31.65 1.79
C GLY A 23 -10.37 -31.92 1.08
N ILE A 24 -10.35 -32.00 -0.27
CA ILE A 24 -11.55 -32.22 -1.10
C ILE A 24 -11.39 -33.46 -2.02
N PRO A 25 -12.49 -34.08 -2.46
CA PRO A 25 -12.42 -35.14 -3.46
C PRO A 25 -11.84 -34.66 -4.79
N ARG A 26 -11.02 -35.48 -5.45
CA ARG A 26 -10.47 -35.19 -6.79
C ARG A 26 -11.56 -34.84 -7.82
N THR A 27 -12.71 -35.51 -7.75
CA THR A 27 -13.85 -35.28 -8.64
C THR A 27 -14.41 -33.86 -8.47
N THR A 28 -14.45 -33.36 -7.24
CA THR A 28 -14.87 -31.99 -6.91
C THR A 28 -13.87 -30.98 -7.47
N LEU A 29 -12.56 -31.20 -7.29
CA LEU A 29 -11.52 -30.34 -7.87
C LEU A 29 -11.64 -30.29 -9.41
N SER A 30 -11.87 -31.45 -10.04
CA SER A 30 -12.06 -31.53 -11.50
C SER A 30 -13.30 -30.75 -11.97
N ALA A 31 -14.37 -30.70 -11.18
CA ALA A 31 -15.57 -29.91 -11.50
C ALA A 31 -15.27 -28.41 -11.42
N TYR A 32 -14.50 -27.95 -10.42
CA TYR A 32 -14.05 -26.58 -10.28
C TYR A 32 -13.13 -26.13 -11.43
N GLU A 33 -12.16 -26.97 -11.80
CA GLU A 33 -11.24 -26.70 -12.93
C GLU A 33 -11.96 -26.61 -14.28
N ARG A 34 -13.10 -27.27 -14.42
CA ARG A 34 -13.94 -27.21 -15.63
C ARG A 34 -15.00 -26.12 -15.59
N GLY A 35 -15.14 -25.43 -14.47
CA GLY A 35 -16.13 -24.37 -14.28
C GLY A 35 -17.57 -24.87 -14.17
N PHE A 36 -17.81 -26.14 -13.86
CA PHE A 36 -19.16 -26.68 -13.69
C PHE A 36 -19.80 -26.30 -12.37
N VAL A 37 -18.97 -26.05 -11.35
CA VAL A 37 -19.38 -25.65 -10.02
C VAL A 37 -18.38 -24.61 -9.51
N GLU A 38 -18.86 -23.66 -8.74
CA GLU A 38 -18.00 -22.67 -8.08
C GLU A 38 -17.65 -23.12 -6.65
N PRO A 39 -16.38 -23.01 -6.24
CA PRO A 39 -15.98 -23.25 -4.85
C PRO A 39 -16.63 -22.22 -3.92
N ASN A 40 -16.89 -22.60 -2.68
CA ASN A 40 -17.29 -21.64 -1.66
C ASN A 40 -16.10 -20.72 -1.27
N ILE A 41 -16.40 -19.59 -0.65
CA ILE A 41 -15.41 -18.56 -0.28
C ILE A 41 -14.29 -19.13 0.58
N GLU A 42 -14.60 -20.00 1.54
CA GLU A 42 -13.62 -20.61 2.43
C GLU A 42 -12.59 -21.45 1.65
N LEU A 43 -13.06 -22.20 0.67
CA LEU A 43 -12.20 -23.03 -0.17
C LEU A 43 -11.40 -22.17 -1.16
N MET A 44 -11.99 -21.10 -1.70
CA MET A 44 -11.28 -20.13 -2.54
C MET A 44 -10.13 -19.45 -1.78
N LEU A 45 -10.34 -19.09 -0.52
CA LEU A 45 -9.29 -18.56 0.35
C LEU A 45 -8.17 -19.58 0.61
N LYS A 46 -8.51 -20.87 0.81
CA LYS A 46 -7.52 -21.94 0.93
C LYS A 46 -6.70 -22.11 -0.35
N MET A 47 -7.36 -22.07 -1.52
CA MET A 47 -6.70 -22.13 -2.83
C MET A 47 -5.77 -20.93 -3.06
N ALA A 48 -6.24 -19.71 -2.81
CA ALA A 48 -5.45 -18.51 -2.92
C ALA A 48 -4.20 -18.56 -2.03
N LYS A 49 -4.36 -18.99 -0.77
CA LYS A 49 -3.25 -19.18 0.16
C LYS A 49 -2.28 -20.27 -0.30
N TYR A 50 -2.79 -21.40 -0.81
CA TYR A 50 -1.96 -22.51 -1.29
C TYR A 50 -1.05 -22.09 -2.45
N PHE A 51 -1.58 -21.31 -3.41
CA PHE A 51 -0.84 -20.83 -4.57
C PHE A 51 -0.12 -19.49 -4.34
N ASN A 52 -0.26 -18.92 -3.16
CA ASN A 52 0.29 -17.60 -2.81
C ASN A 52 -0.12 -16.51 -3.80
N VAL A 53 -1.40 -16.49 -4.16
CA VAL A 53 -2.04 -15.48 -5.01
C VAL A 53 -3.15 -14.77 -4.24
N SER A 54 -3.55 -13.56 -4.67
CA SER A 54 -4.72 -12.91 -4.09
C SER A 54 -6.01 -13.61 -4.52
N LEU A 55 -7.09 -13.41 -3.75
CA LEU A 55 -8.41 -13.92 -4.12
C LEU A 55 -8.90 -13.27 -5.42
N ASP A 56 -8.57 -12.00 -5.63
CA ASP A 56 -8.90 -11.27 -6.87
C ASP A 56 -8.16 -11.87 -8.08
N ASP A 57 -6.88 -12.21 -7.94
CA ASP A 57 -6.12 -12.89 -8.98
C ASP A 57 -6.74 -14.26 -9.32
N LEU A 58 -7.24 -14.97 -8.31
CA LEU A 58 -7.85 -16.27 -8.51
C LEU A 58 -9.19 -16.20 -9.25
N ILE A 59 -9.98 -15.12 -9.04
CA ILE A 59 -11.37 -15.00 -9.49
C ILE A 59 -11.54 -14.03 -10.66
N ALA A 60 -10.94 -12.83 -10.59
CA ALA A 60 -11.25 -11.71 -11.46
C ALA A 60 -10.39 -11.61 -12.72
N TYR A 61 -9.16 -12.15 -12.68
CA TYR A 61 -8.20 -12.01 -13.78
C TYR A 61 -8.00 -13.34 -14.52
N ASN A 62 -7.72 -13.26 -15.83
CA ASN A 62 -7.31 -14.44 -16.59
C ASN A 62 -5.78 -14.59 -16.50
N LEU A 63 -5.31 -15.41 -15.57
CA LEU A 63 -3.88 -15.62 -15.29
C LEU A 63 -3.12 -16.30 -16.45
N GLU A 64 -3.80 -16.95 -17.38
CA GLU A 64 -3.19 -17.58 -18.56
C GLU A 64 -2.72 -16.53 -19.59
N HIS A 65 -3.44 -15.41 -19.70
CA HIS A 65 -3.13 -14.34 -20.64
C HIS A 65 -2.40 -13.14 -20.03
N GLN A 66 -2.29 -13.09 -18.73
CA GLN A 66 -1.41 -12.15 -18.05
C GLN A 66 -0.06 -12.82 -17.84
N ASN A 67 0.95 -12.27 -18.50
CA ASN A 67 2.33 -12.70 -18.28
C ASN A 67 2.62 -12.61 -16.77
N PRO A 68 2.99 -13.73 -16.08
CA PRO A 68 3.17 -13.73 -14.63
C PRO A 68 4.51 -13.09 -14.24
N GLU A 69 4.80 -11.92 -14.75
CA GLU A 69 5.84 -11.04 -14.23
C GLU A 69 5.26 -10.04 -13.23
N HIS A 70 4.45 -10.51 -12.28
CA HIS A 70 4.33 -9.84 -10.99
C HIS A 70 5.56 -10.19 -10.12
N LYS A 71 6.73 -9.98 -10.70
CA LYS A 71 7.93 -9.72 -9.91
C LYS A 71 7.78 -8.31 -9.38
N GLY A 72 7.73 -8.22 -8.05
CA GLY A 72 7.62 -6.95 -7.35
C GLY A 72 8.51 -5.87 -7.95
N GLY A 73 7.92 -4.77 -8.29
CA GLY A 73 8.60 -3.60 -8.83
C GLY A 73 7.68 -2.43 -9.06
N ASP A 74 6.48 -2.63 -9.58
CA ASP A 74 5.66 -1.50 -10.03
C ASP A 74 4.31 -1.35 -9.31
N ASN A 75 3.86 -2.33 -8.53
CA ASN A 75 2.63 -2.25 -7.74
C ASN A 75 2.94 -2.26 -6.25
N LEU A 76 2.55 -1.22 -5.57
CA LEU A 76 2.54 -1.11 -4.12
C LEU A 76 1.26 -1.76 -3.58
N LYS A 77 1.31 -2.39 -2.39
CA LYS A 77 0.15 -3.04 -1.78
C LYS A 77 -0.21 -2.38 -0.47
N VAL A 78 -1.42 -1.88 -0.35
CA VAL A 78 -2.04 -1.62 0.96
C VAL A 78 -2.63 -2.91 1.47
N LEU A 79 -2.30 -3.28 2.67
CA LEU A 79 -2.61 -4.60 3.20
C LEU A 79 -3.71 -4.56 4.26
N ALA A 80 -3.99 -3.40 4.83
CA ALA A 80 -5.05 -3.27 5.81
C ALA A 80 -5.67 -1.87 5.82
N ILE A 81 -6.98 -1.84 5.90
CA ILE A 81 -7.78 -0.64 6.17
C ILE A 81 -8.79 -0.98 7.28
N SER A 82 -9.11 -0.02 8.13
CA SER A 82 -10.17 -0.17 9.11
C SER A 82 -11.37 0.71 8.77
N VAL A 83 -12.57 0.23 9.08
CA VAL A 83 -13.82 0.98 8.95
C VAL A 83 -14.51 1.06 10.30
N ASP A 84 -15.19 2.16 10.57
CA ASP A 84 -16.01 2.29 11.77
C ASP A 84 -17.35 1.52 11.62
N PRO A 85 -18.16 1.40 12.69
CA PRO A 85 -19.46 0.74 12.63
C PRO A 85 -20.45 1.39 11.64
N TRP A 86 -20.22 2.62 11.22
CA TRP A 86 -21.03 3.36 10.22
C TRP A 86 -20.43 3.31 8.81
N GLN A 87 -19.43 2.44 8.57
CA GLN A 87 -18.73 2.26 7.30
C GLN A 87 -17.93 3.49 6.83
N ASN A 88 -17.61 4.42 7.72
CA ASN A 88 -16.66 5.47 7.40
C ASN A 88 -15.23 4.92 7.49
N SER A 89 -14.40 5.26 6.54
CA SER A 89 -12.97 4.90 6.59
C SER A 89 -12.30 5.68 7.72
N ASN A 90 -11.71 4.96 8.67
CA ASN A 90 -10.79 5.56 9.62
C ASN A 90 -9.46 5.85 8.92
N ILE A 91 -8.77 6.88 9.37
CA ILE A 91 -7.40 7.15 8.97
C ILE A 91 -6.52 6.65 10.11
N GLU A 92 -5.81 5.55 9.88
CA GLU A 92 -4.80 5.07 10.82
C GLU A 92 -3.63 6.07 10.83
N LEU A 93 -3.17 6.41 12.05
CA LEU A 93 -2.08 7.35 12.27
C LEU A 93 -0.79 6.59 12.58
N VAL A 94 0.19 6.77 11.73
CA VAL A 94 1.57 6.37 11.99
C VAL A 94 2.27 7.56 12.65
N ASP A 95 2.30 7.58 13.97
CA ASP A 95 3.04 8.56 14.75
C ASP A 95 4.52 8.18 14.86
N THR A 96 5.32 9.05 15.44
CA THR A 96 6.77 8.82 15.60
C THR A 96 7.10 7.60 16.45
N LYS A 97 6.21 7.15 17.34
CA LYS A 97 6.40 5.96 18.16
C LYS A 97 6.05 4.68 17.40
N ALA A 98 5.06 4.77 16.54
CA ALA A 98 4.59 3.64 15.73
C ALA A 98 5.49 3.38 14.51
N GLU A 99 6.30 4.35 14.05
CA GLU A 99 7.04 4.27 12.79
C GLU A 99 7.90 3.00 12.65
N ALA A 100 8.69 2.66 13.65
CA ALA A 100 9.55 1.47 13.59
C ALA A 100 8.72 0.18 13.49
N GLY A 101 7.68 0.05 14.32
CA GLY A 101 6.75 -1.09 14.25
C GLY A 101 5.97 -1.13 12.94
N TYR A 102 5.62 0.03 12.38
CA TYR A 102 4.95 0.13 11.10
C TYR A 102 5.78 -0.44 9.95
N LEU A 103 7.06 -0.11 9.88
CA LEU A 103 7.97 -0.63 8.84
C LEU A 103 8.09 -2.16 8.86
N ASP A 104 8.03 -2.76 10.05
CA ASP A 104 8.11 -4.21 10.21
C ASP A 104 6.76 -4.90 10.01
N SER A 105 5.65 -4.24 10.34
CA SER A 105 4.31 -4.82 10.46
C SER A 105 3.25 -4.16 9.57
N MET A 106 3.64 -3.32 8.58
CA MET A 106 2.69 -2.65 7.68
C MET A 106 1.80 -3.61 6.88
N SER A 107 2.22 -4.87 6.77
CA SER A 107 1.49 -5.97 6.12
C SER A 107 0.59 -6.74 7.07
N ASP A 108 0.65 -6.47 8.37
CA ASP A 108 -0.15 -7.16 9.39
C ASP A 108 -1.44 -6.39 9.67
N PRO A 109 -2.62 -6.94 9.31
CA PRO A 109 -3.91 -6.29 9.55
C PRO A 109 -4.20 -6.03 11.03
N GLU A 110 -3.74 -6.88 11.93
CA GLU A 110 -3.94 -6.72 13.39
C GLU A 110 -3.15 -5.50 13.88
N TYR A 111 -1.89 -5.37 13.46
CA TYR A 111 -1.07 -4.21 13.79
C TYR A 111 -1.69 -2.90 13.29
N ILE A 112 -2.12 -2.85 12.04
CA ILE A 112 -2.74 -1.66 11.44
C ILE A 112 -4.02 -1.29 12.17
N LYS A 113 -4.82 -2.28 12.56
CA LYS A 113 -6.08 -2.07 13.29
C LYS A 113 -5.88 -1.42 14.67
N ASP A 114 -4.73 -1.68 15.30
CA ASP A 114 -4.39 -1.16 16.63
C ASP A 114 -3.76 0.23 16.60
N LEU A 115 -3.39 0.76 15.42
CA LEU A 115 -2.90 2.13 15.28
C LEU A 115 -3.94 3.15 15.76
N PRO A 116 -3.50 4.28 16.35
CA PRO A 116 -4.38 5.41 16.61
C PRO A 116 -5.15 5.82 15.36
N LYS A 117 -6.37 6.33 15.53
CA LYS A 117 -7.25 6.65 14.40
C LYS A 117 -7.68 8.10 14.43
N ILE A 118 -7.71 8.71 13.25
CA ILE A 118 -8.25 10.04 13.04
C ILE A 118 -9.52 9.91 12.20
N TYR A 119 -10.58 10.58 12.63
CA TYR A 119 -11.78 10.74 11.83
C TYR A 119 -11.69 12.05 11.04
N PHE A 120 -11.81 11.96 9.73
CA PHE A 120 -11.82 13.12 8.85
C PHE A 120 -13.12 13.11 8.03
N PRO A 121 -14.01 14.10 8.27
CA PRO A 121 -15.29 14.12 7.57
C PRO A 121 -15.12 14.44 6.08
N LYS A 122 -15.92 13.78 5.24
CA LYS A 122 -15.99 14.07 3.79
C LYS A 122 -14.71 13.79 3.00
N LEU A 123 -13.98 12.71 3.35
CA LEU A 123 -12.95 12.22 2.46
C LEU A 123 -13.59 11.62 1.19
N PRO A 124 -13.00 11.84 0.00
CA PRO A 124 -13.33 11.08 -1.18
C PRO A 124 -13.16 9.57 -0.94
N GLN A 125 -13.82 8.77 -1.77
CA GLN A 125 -13.63 7.32 -1.70
C GLN A 125 -12.16 6.97 -1.98
N GLY A 126 -11.55 6.15 -1.12
CA GLY A 126 -10.15 5.75 -1.24
C GLY A 126 -9.58 5.27 0.09
N THR A 127 -8.35 4.78 0.03
CA THR A 127 -7.59 4.36 1.21
C THR A 127 -6.69 5.50 1.66
N TYR A 128 -6.81 5.89 2.93
CA TYR A 128 -6.06 7.00 3.51
C TYR A 128 -5.26 6.54 4.72
N ARG A 129 -4.15 7.23 4.98
CA ARG A 129 -3.33 7.07 6.18
C ARG A 129 -2.74 8.42 6.62
N GLY A 130 -2.62 8.62 7.91
CA GLY A 130 -1.96 9.77 8.52
C GLY A 130 -0.53 9.43 8.90
N PHE A 131 0.41 10.33 8.62
CA PHE A 131 1.81 10.19 8.99
C PHE A 131 2.28 11.42 9.73
N GLU A 132 2.77 11.27 10.94
CA GLU A 132 3.44 12.35 11.64
C GLU A 132 4.83 12.55 11.07
N ILE A 133 5.15 13.78 10.63
CA ILE A 133 6.45 14.07 10.01
C ILE A 133 7.44 14.62 11.02
N ARG A 134 8.73 14.34 10.75
CA ARG A 134 9.87 14.82 11.52
C ARG A 134 10.73 15.76 10.70
N GLY A 135 11.51 16.57 11.42
CA GLY A 135 12.47 17.47 10.77
C GLY A 135 11.81 18.59 9.99
N ASP A 136 12.61 19.46 9.45
CA ASP A 136 12.24 20.71 8.82
C ASP A 136 12.48 20.71 7.29
N SER A 137 12.67 19.54 6.71
CA SER A 137 13.01 19.39 5.28
C SER A 137 11.88 19.81 4.33
N MET A 138 10.67 19.93 4.83
CA MET A 138 9.46 20.27 4.04
C MET A 138 8.78 21.56 4.52
N LEU A 139 9.53 22.50 5.06
CA LEU A 139 8.99 23.82 5.40
C LEU A 139 8.29 24.44 4.18
N PRO A 140 7.12 25.13 4.36
CA PRO A 140 6.54 25.59 5.62
C PRO A 140 5.72 24.54 6.41
N VAL A 141 5.68 23.29 5.99
CA VAL A 141 5.06 22.22 6.78
C VAL A 141 6.00 21.86 7.94
N GLU A 142 5.57 22.19 9.15
CA GLU A 142 6.41 22.10 10.35
C GLU A 142 6.51 20.68 10.91
N PRO A 143 7.60 20.35 11.62
CA PRO A 143 7.74 19.10 12.36
C PRO A 143 6.56 18.88 13.31
N GLY A 144 6.12 17.61 13.45
CA GLY A 144 4.95 17.24 14.24
C GLY A 144 3.62 17.42 13.51
N SER A 145 3.62 17.95 12.28
CA SER A 145 2.41 17.97 11.45
C SER A 145 2.05 16.55 11.01
N ILE A 146 0.74 16.30 10.91
CA ILE A 146 0.22 15.03 10.41
C ILE A 146 -0.17 15.19 8.94
N ILE A 147 0.48 14.46 8.06
CA ILE A 147 0.16 14.41 6.63
C ILE A 147 -0.90 13.34 6.40
N ILE A 148 -2.07 13.73 5.97
CA ILE A 148 -3.14 12.84 5.51
C ILE A 148 -2.87 12.56 4.03
N SER A 149 -2.74 11.30 3.68
CA SER A 149 -2.33 10.88 2.34
C SER A 149 -3.20 9.76 1.82
N SER A 150 -3.42 9.73 0.51
CA SER A 150 -4.10 8.65 -0.20
C SER A 150 -3.09 7.68 -0.80
N TYR A 151 -3.41 6.39 -0.76
CA TYR A 151 -2.54 5.34 -1.27
C TYR A 151 -2.34 5.43 -2.79
N VAL A 152 -1.12 5.19 -3.23
CA VAL A 152 -0.76 5.09 -4.64
C VAL A 152 -0.55 3.62 -4.98
N GLU A 153 -1.42 3.05 -5.82
CA GLU A 153 -1.37 1.63 -6.16
C GLU A 153 -0.23 1.29 -7.13
N LYS A 154 0.09 2.22 -8.03
CA LYS A 154 1.12 2.02 -9.06
C LYS A 154 2.09 3.19 -9.08
N LEU A 155 3.38 2.89 -9.15
CA LEU A 155 4.41 3.93 -9.30
C LEU A 155 4.22 4.78 -10.58
N ALA A 156 3.57 4.23 -11.60
CA ALA A 156 3.21 4.95 -12.82
C ALA A 156 2.20 6.09 -12.59
N ASP A 157 1.42 6.04 -11.51
CA ASP A 157 0.43 7.06 -11.17
C ASP A 157 1.04 8.26 -10.42
N ILE A 158 2.33 8.18 -10.08
CA ILE A 158 3.06 9.28 -9.45
C ILE A 158 3.18 10.44 -10.44
N ARG A 159 2.75 11.63 -9.99
CA ARG A 159 2.83 12.88 -10.75
C ARG A 159 4.02 13.70 -10.28
N ASP A 160 4.90 14.03 -11.21
CA ASP A 160 6.09 14.84 -10.94
C ASP A 160 5.74 16.18 -10.28
N GLY A 161 6.57 16.56 -9.32
CA GLY A 161 6.44 17.83 -8.60
C GLY A 161 5.37 17.85 -7.52
N ARG A 162 4.60 16.78 -7.32
CA ARG A 162 3.68 16.63 -6.18
C ARG A 162 4.42 16.08 -4.97
N THR A 163 3.81 16.25 -3.80
CA THR A 163 4.35 15.76 -2.53
C THR A 163 3.74 14.42 -2.16
N TYR A 164 4.57 13.54 -1.61
CA TYR A 164 4.23 12.18 -1.22
C TYR A 164 4.89 11.83 0.11
N VAL A 165 4.23 10.97 0.85
CA VAL A 165 4.89 10.19 1.89
C VAL A 165 5.40 8.90 1.22
N VAL A 166 6.70 8.66 1.35
CA VAL A 166 7.37 7.46 0.85
C VAL A 166 7.83 6.65 2.04
N VAL A 167 7.42 5.39 2.07
CA VAL A 167 7.79 4.43 3.12
C VAL A 167 8.83 3.48 2.56
N SER A 168 9.99 3.43 3.19
CA SER A 168 11.08 2.53 2.82
C SER A 168 11.74 1.91 4.03
N LYS A 169 12.38 0.75 3.83
CA LYS A 169 13.12 0.08 4.92
C LYS A 169 14.42 0.78 5.27
N SER A 170 15.02 1.50 4.33
CA SER A 170 16.30 2.18 4.52
C SER A 170 16.16 3.54 5.19
N GLU A 171 15.15 4.34 4.79
CA GLU A 171 14.98 5.73 5.21
C GLU A 171 13.80 5.93 6.18
N GLY A 172 13.01 4.87 6.43
CA GLY A 172 11.80 4.99 7.23
C GLY A 172 10.65 5.64 6.46
N VAL A 173 9.93 6.51 7.15
CA VAL A 173 8.83 7.32 6.59
C VAL A 173 9.35 8.71 6.27
N VAL A 174 9.35 9.08 5.00
CA VAL A 174 9.79 10.40 4.54
C VAL A 174 8.70 11.12 3.76
N TYR A 175 8.55 12.42 4.00
CA TYR A 175 7.64 13.28 3.24
C TYR A 175 8.47 14.17 2.32
N LYS A 176 8.26 14.05 1.01
CA LYS A 176 9.08 14.73 -0.02
C LYS A 176 8.24 15.10 -1.25
N ARG A 177 8.75 16.05 -2.01
CA ARG A 177 8.35 16.27 -3.40
C ARG A 177 9.04 15.24 -4.27
N VAL A 178 8.27 14.64 -5.19
CA VAL A 178 8.75 13.49 -5.95
C VAL A 178 8.82 13.80 -7.44
N LYS A 179 9.88 13.32 -8.09
CA LYS A 179 9.97 13.19 -9.53
C LYS A 179 10.21 11.72 -9.88
N ASN A 180 9.31 11.16 -10.68
CA ASN A 180 9.40 9.77 -11.09
C ASN A 180 10.44 9.61 -12.23
N GLN A 181 11.31 8.62 -12.11
CA GLN A 181 12.38 8.31 -13.07
C GLN A 181 12.27 6.84 -13.53
N PRO A 182 11.26 6.50 -14.38
CA PRO A 182 10.97 5.09 -14.71
C PRO A 182 12.12 4.38 -15.42
N LYS A 183 12.92 5.09 -16.20
CA LYS A 183 14.09 4.52 -16.92
C LYS A 183 15.16 4.04 -15.94
N GLU A 184 15.36 4.78 -14.87
CA GLU A 184 16.32 4.49 -13.80
C GLU A 184 15.71 3.61 -12.69
N LYS A 185 14.42 3.27 -12.81
CA LYS A 185 13.64 2.56 -11.78
C LYS A 185 13.80 3.18 -10.39
N SER A 186 13.62 4.50 -10.31
CA SER A 186 13.86 5.27 -9.09
C SER A 186 12.92 6.45 -8.97
N LEU A 187 12.81 6.98 -7.74
CA LEU A 187 12.22 8.27 -7.43
C LEU A 187 13.31 9.24 -7.03
N LEU A 188 13.32 10.44 -7.61
CA LEU A 188 14.09 11.56 -7.09
C LEU A 188 13.24 12.26 -6.01
N LEU A 189 13.76 12.27 -4.79
CA LEU A 189 13.13 12.86 -3.61
C LEU A 189 13.74 14.24 -3.37
N ILE A 190 12.88 15.27 -3.33
CA ILE A 190 13.27 16.67 -3.25
C ILE A 190 12.62 17.27 -2.02
N SER A 191 13.41 17.95 -1.20
CA SER A 191 12.94 18.74 -0.06
C SER A 191 12.47 20.11 -0.52
N ASP A 192 11.41 20.66 0.09
CA ASP A 192 11.00 22.04 -0.16
C ASP A 192 11.95 23.04 0.58
N ASN A 193 12.63 22.60 1.63
CA ASN A 193 13.71 23.34 2.26
C ASN A 193 15.02 23.14 1.48
N GLU A 194 15.53 24.20 0.89
CA GLU A 194 16.74 24.20 0.04
C GLU A 194 18.03 23.82 0.77
N ALA A 195 18.02 23.78 2.11
CA ALA A 195 19.15 23.30 2.89
C ALA A 195 19.43 21.79 2.72
N TYR A 196 18.46 21.07 2.14
CA TYR A 196 18.54 19.62 1.91
C TYR A 196 18.72 19.29 0.44
N ASN A 197 19.79 18.60 0.10
CA ASN A 197 20.02 18.15 -1.27
C ASN A 197 19.01 17.07 -1.69
N PRO A 198 18.54 17.11 -2.94
CA PRO A 198 17.77 16.01 -3.50
C PRO A 198 18.57 14.70 -3.52
N TYR A 199 17.90 13.57 -3.37
CA TYR A 199 18.49 12.25 -3.45
C TYR A 199 17.58 11.26 -4.16
N THR A 200 18.16 10.17 -4.65
CA THR A 200 17.45 9.15 -5.41
C THR A 200 17.20 7.91 -4.55
N MET A 201 15.98 7.37 -4.61
CA MET A 201 15.59 6.11 -3.97
C MET A 201 15.14 5.12 -5.05
N HIS A 202 15.75 3.93 -5.09
CA HIS A 202 15.36 2.90 -6.04
C HIS A 202 14.00 2.28 -5.70
N TYR A 203 13.23 1.86 -6.71
CA TYR A 203 11.92 1.23 -6.51
C TYR A 203 11.96 0.00 -5.60
N SER A 204 13.08 -0.76 -5.63
CA SER A 204 13.28 -1.93 -4.77
C SER A 204 13.35 -1.61 -3.27
N GLU A 205 13.63 -0.37 -2.91
CA GLU A 205 13.71 0.10 -1.51
C GLU A 205 12.36 0.60 -1.02
N ILE A 206 11.44 0.93 -1.94
CA ILE A 206 10.14 1.52 -1.65
C ILE A 206 9.15 0.42 -1.27
N ALA A 207 8.55 0.56 -0.11
CA ALA A 207 7.50 -0.33 0.36
C ALA A 207 6.10 0.21 0.04
N GLU A 208 5.87 1.51 0.29
CA GLU A 208 4.61 2.19 0.04
C GLU A 208 4.83 3.62 -0.43
N VAL A 209 3.89 4.13 -1.23
CA VAL A 209 3.84 5.55 -1.61
C VAL A 209 2.42 6.07 -1.36
N TRP A 210 2.34 7.23 -0.73
CA TRP A 210 1.09 7.87 -0.36
C TRP A 210 1.08 9.30 -0.86
N GLN A 211 0.11 9.65 -1.70
CA GLN A 211 -0.02 11.01 -2.23
C GLN A 211 -0.62 11.94 -1.18
N TYR A 212 -0.03 13.10 -0.99
CA TYR A 212 -0.57 14.14 -0.13
C TYR A 212 -2.02 14.49 -0.49
N TYR A 213 -2.86 14.54 0.52
CA TYR A 213 -4.24 15.01 0.43
C TYR A 213 -4.46 16.27 1.26
N ALA A 214 -4.11 16.26 2.54
CA ALA A 214 -4.23 17.37 3.48
C ALA A 214 -3.17 17.24 4.58
N HIS A 215 -3.03 18.24 5.42
CA HIS A 215 -2.25 18.13 6.64
C HIS A 215 -2.91 18.84 7.81
N LEU A 216 -2.60 18.39 9.03
CA LEU A 216 -2.94 19.02 10.28
C LEU A 216 -1.66 19.58 10.87
N SER A 217 -1.62 20.87 11.09
CA SER A 217 -0.55 21.56 11.83
C SER A 217 -1.05 21.89 13.23
N PHE A 218 -0.20 21.71 14.22
CA PHE A 218 -0.47 22.03 15.61
C PHE A 218 0.29 23.28 16.07
N SER A 219 1.06 23.89 15.18
CA SER A 219 1.77 25.14 15.45
C SER A 219 0.87 26.35 15.15
N ASP A 220 0.90 27.30 16.06
CA ASP A 220 0.30 28.60 15.83
C ASP A 220 1.21 29.41 14.88
N THR A 221 0.64 29.92 13.78
CA THR A 221 1.36 30.70 12.76
C THR A 221 1.74 32.08 13.30
N LYS A 222 2.66 32.13 14.26
CA LYS A 222 3.22 33.38 14.79
C LYS A 222 4.05 34.20 13.78
N HIS A 223 4.47 33.61 12.68
CA HIS A 223 5.38 34.25 11.72
C HIS A 223 4.80 35.42 10.95
N THR A 224 3.48 35.53 10.83
CA THR A 224 2.86 36.65 10.09
C THR A 224 2.68 37.90 10.97
N PHE A 225 2.64 37.76 12.29
CA PHE A 225 2.37 38.85 13.20
C PHE A 225 3.59 39.75 13.44
N ASN A 226 4.78 39.16 13.53
CA ASN A 226 6.02 39.91 13.75
C ASN A 226 6.47 40.72 12.51
N ALA A 227 6.16 40.24 11.29
CA ALA A 227 6.44 41.02 10.06
C ALA A 227 5.50 42.22 9.82
N MET A 228 4.43 42.36 10.61
CA MET A 228 3.52 43.53 10.57
C MET A 228 3.84 44.56 11.64
N LEU A 229 4.78 44.27 12.56
CA LEU A 229 5.16 45.15 13.66
C LEU A 229 6.54 45.83 13.49
N GLU A 230 7.26 45.50 12.39
CA GLU A 230 8.45 46.19 11.90
C GLU A 230 8.08 47.15 10.76
#